data_2a2274f48e7ea51d9658a1d1bdd85aa8
#
_entry.id   2a2274f48e7ea51d9658a1d1bdd85aa8
#
_cell.length_a   1.000
_cell.length_b   1.000
_cell.length_c   1.000
_cell.angle_alpha   90.00
_cell.angle_beta   90.00
_cell.angle_gamma   90.00
#
_symmetry.space_group_name_H-M   'P 1'
#
loop_
_entity.id
_entity.type
_entity.pdbx_description
1 polymer ?
#
loop_
_entity_poly.entity_id
_entity_poly.type
_entity_poly.pdbx_seq_one_letter_code
_entity_poly.pdbx_strand_id
1 'polypeptide(L)'
;LAAILLPALARAREAARRSSCQNNLKQWGLVFKMYSNESPGEKFPTIQIGNYKKIDGTLTPALDAGPNLFQIYPEYLTDPMVIFCPSTADLGGKIDKAKDGTTEFCVGYNHNNGGKCARAVDSSYAYLGWVLDQTDYTSPNVTLGSLTGLSDIISMFPDVTINPADEVNAQFGWTLNSLLNAENIGALLGS
;
A
#
# COMPACT_ATOMS: atom_id res chain seq x y z
N LEU A 1 -38.09 20.66 10.83
CA LEU A 1 -37.90 19.26 10.42
C LEU A 1 -36.63 19.04 9.59
N ALA A 2 -36.35 19.85 8.55
CA ALA A 2 -35.13 19.72 7.73
C ALA A 2 -33.83 19.87 8.55
N ALA A 3 -33.79 20.75 9.54
CA ALA A 3 -32.61 21.00 10.37
C ALA A 3 -32.20 19.78 11.23
N ILE A 4 -33.13 18.88 11.53
CA ILE A 4 -32.83 17.64 12.27
C ILE A 4 -32.45 16.50 11.29
N LEU A 5 -33.06 16.49 10.11
CA LEU A 5 -32.82 15.43 9.11
C LEU A 5 -31.44 15.52 8.44
N LEU A 6 -30.93 16.73 8.18
CA LEU A 6 -29.65 16.92 7.52
C LEU A 6 -28.45 16.31 8.29
N PRO A 7 -28.30 16.55 9.63
CA PRO A 7 -27.23 15.93 10.40
C PRO A 7 -27.38 14.39 10.49
N ALA A 8 -28.62 13.88 10.59
CA ALA A 8 -28.87 12.46 10.64
C ALA A 8 -28.48 11.77 9.32
N LEU A 9 -28.85 12.38 8.18
CA LEU A 9 -28.48 11.88 6.85
C LEU A 9 -26.97 11.89 6.63
N ALA A 10 -26.27 12.92 7.07
CA ALA A 10 -24.80 13.00 6.98
C ALA A 10 -24.12 11.84 7.75
N ARG A 11 -24.56 11.59 8.98
CA ARG A 11 -24.08 10.47 9.79
C ARG A 11 -24.39 9.11 9.15
N ALA A 12 -25.59 8.92 8.61
CA ALA A 12 -25.98 7.69 7.95
C ALA A 12 -25.12 7.43 6.69
N ARG A 13 -24.86 8.46 5.88
CA ARG A 13 -23.97 8.36 4.71
C ARG A 13 -22.55 7.98 5.10
N GLU A 14 -22.01 8.58 6.16
CA GLU A 14 -20.66 8.25 6.61
C GLU A 14 -20.60 6.83 7.19
N ALA A 15 -21.59 6.39 7.94
CA ALA A 15 -21.69 5.01 8.41
C ALA A 15 -21.74 4.01 7.24
N ALA A 16 -22.50 4.31 6.19
CA ALA A 16 -22.58 3.50 4.98
C ALA A 16 -21.21 3.41 4.27
N ARG A 17 -20.49 4.55 4.11
CA ARG A 17 -19.14 4.55 3.52
C ARG A 17 -18.16 3.70 4.33
N ARG A 18 -18.16 3.84 5.65
CA ARG A 18 -17.29 3.00 6.52
C ARG A 18 -17.60 1.52 6.40
N SER A 19 -18.88 1.16 6.32
CA SER A 19 -19.29 -0.23 6.08
C SER A 19 -18.77 -0.76 4.74
N SER A 20 -18.79 0.06 3.69
CA SER A 20 -18.21 -0.30 2.40
C SER A 20 -16.69 -0.49 2.48
N CYS A 21 -15.95 0.39 3.19
CA CYS A 21 -14.51 0.23 3.40
C CYS A 21 -14.18 -1.07 4.17
N GLN A 22 -14.98 -1.41 5.19
CA GLN A 22 -14.83 -2.68 5.90
C GLN A 22 -15.08 -3.89 4.99
N ASN A 23 -16.06 -3.79 4.08
CA ASN A 23 -16.32 -4.84 3.11
C ASN A 23 -15.15 -5.01 2.13
N ASN A 24 -14.56 -3.92 1.66
CA ASN A 24 -13.36 -3.97 0.82
C ASN A 24 -12.19 -4.68 1.55
N LEU A 25 -11.97 -4.39 2.83
CA LEU A 25 -10.95 -5.08 3.62
C LEU A 25 -11.22 -6.58 3.77
N LYS A 26 -12.49 -7.00 3.88
CA LYS A 26 -12.84 -8.43 3.86
C LYS A 26 -12.53 -9.07 2.50
N GLN A 27 -12.83 -8.37 1.40
CA GLN A 27 -12.47 -8.84 0.06
C GLN A 27 -10.95 -8.96 -0.11
N TRP A 28 -10.15 -8.01 0.39
CA TRP A 28 -8.70 -8.12 0.46
C TRP A 28 -8.25 -9.37 1.20
N GLY A 29 -8.85 -9.66 2.35
CA GLY A 29 -8.56 -10.88 3.11
C GLY A 29 -8.82 -12.16 2.31
N LEU A 30 -9.89 -12.20 1.50
CA LEU A 30 -10.18 -13.34 0.61
C LEU A 30 -9.16 -13.44 -0.53
N VAL A 31 -8.82 -12.32 -1.18
CA VAL A 31 -7.80 -12.26 -2.24
C VAL A 31 -6.48 -12.81 -1.74
N PHE A 32 -6.01 -12.37 -0.56
CA PHE A 32 -4.76 -12.84 0.01
C PHE A 32 -4.79 -14.32 0.37
N LYS A 33 -5.93 -14.81 0.87
CA LYS A 33 -6.10 -16.24 1.15
C LYS A 33 -6.11 -17.10 -0.12
N MET A 34 -6.78 -16.66 -1.17
CA MET A 34 -6.77 -17.36 -2.46
C MET A 34 -5.35 -17.43 -3.01
N TYR A 35 -4.65 -16.30 -3.06
CA TYR A 35 -3.26 -16.24 -3.51
C TYR A 35 -2.35 -17.14 -2.66
N SER A 36 -2.45 -17.08 -1.32
CA SER A 36 -1.57 -17.88 -0.45
C SER A 36 -1.78 -19.38 -0.59
N ASN A 37 -2.98 -19.82 -0.89
CA ASN A 37 -3.26 -21.26 -1.09
C ASN A 37 -2.57 -21.83 -2.35
N GLU A 38 -2.29 -20.98 -3.34
CA GLU A 38 -1.68 -21.37 -4.60
C GLU A 38 -0.19 -21.01 -4.67
N SER A 39 0.26 -20.09 -3.83
CA SER A 39 1.65 -19.63 -3.84
C SER A 39 2.59 -20.66 -3.20
N PRO A 40 3.82 -20.84 -3.73
CA PRO A 40 4.81 -21.71 -3.13
C PRO A 40 5.14 -21.32 -1.68
N GLY A 41 4.92 -22.25 -0.74
CA GLY A 41 5.13 -22.02 0.69
C GLY A 41 4.03 -21.21 1.37
N GLU A 42 2.83 -21.17 0.80
CA GLU A 42 1.64 -20.52 1.36
C GLU A 42 1.86 -19.03 1.74
N LYS A 43 2.70 -18.34 0.97
CA LYS A 43 3.08 -16.95 1.24
C LYS A 43 2.03 -15.97 0.73
N PHE A 44 1.86 -14.87 1.44
CA PHE A 44 1.10 -13.72 0.97
C PHE A 44 1.84 -12.98 -0.15
N PRO A 45 1.13 -12.15 -0.96
CA PRO A 45 1.77 -11.32 -1.96
C PRO A 45 2.85 -10.45 -1.34
N THR A 46 3.89 -10.15 -2.10
CA THR A 46 4.92 -9.20 -1.66
C THR A 46 4.36 -7.78 -1.61
N ILE A 47 5.00 -6.90 -0.86
CA ILE A 47 4.74 -5.46 -0.97
C ILE A 47 5.13 -4.97 -2.36
N GLN A 48 4.45 -3.94 -2.85
CA GLN A 48 4.72 -3.40 -4.17
C GLN A 48 5.95 -2.49 -4.17
N ILE A 49 7.07 -3.07 -4.56
CA ILE A 49 8.34 -2.35 -4.76
C ILE A 49 8.81 -2.65 -6.18
N GLY A 50 9.28 -1.65 -6.90
CA GLY A 50 9.80 -1.88 -8.23
C GLY A 50 10.19 -0.62 -8.98
N ASN A 51 10.82 -0.82 -10.12
CA ASN A 51 11.12 0.24 -11.07
C ASN A 51 9.96 0.38 -12.08
N TYR A 52 9.36 1.55 -12.11
CA TYR A 52 8.32 1.87 -13.08
C TYR A 52 8.90 2.67 -14.23
N LYS A 53 8.62 2.23 -15.45
CA LYS A 53 9.04 2.90 -16.66
C LYS A 53 8.13 4.11 -16.94
N LYS A 54 8.70 5.31 -17.00
CA LYS A 54 7.98 6.51 -17.43
C LYS A 54 7.79 6.52 -18.94
N ILE A 55 6.96 7.44 -19.45
CA ILE A 55 6.72 7.64 -20.88
C ILE A 55 8.03 7.93 -21.64
N ASP A 56 8.96 8.65 -21.03
CA ASP A 56 10.27 8.97 -21.57
C ASP A 56 11.26 7.80 -21.55
N GLY A 57 10.85 6.63 -21.08
CA GLY A 57 11.66 5.42 -20.97
C GLY A 57 12.53 5.35 -19.71
N THR A 58 12.56 6.40 -18.89
CA THR A 58 13.34 6.38 -17.64
C THR A 58 12.68 5.47 -16.60
N LEU A 59 13.50 4.75 -15.84
CA LEU A 59 13.06 3.94 -14.72
C LEU A 59 13.03 4.82 -13.47
N THR A 60 11.96 4.73 -12.71
CA THR A 60 11.81 5.44 -11.44
C THR A 60 11.46 4.43 -10.35
N PRO A 61 12.27 4.31 -9.31
CA PRO A 61 11.93 3.45 -8.19
C PRO A 61 10.68 3.97 -7.49
N ALA A 62 9.81 3.07 -7.11
CA ALA A 62 8.65 3.37 -6.27
C ALA A 62 8.47 2.29 -5.23
N LEU A 63 8.16 2.73 -4.04
CA LEU A 63 7.76 1.92 -2.90
C LEU A 63 6.33 2.33 -2.56
N ASP A 64 5.42 1.40 -2.70
CA ASP A 64 4.02 1.61 -2.36
C ASP A 64 3.63 0.70 -1.19
N ALA A 65 2.97 1.25 -0.18
CA ALA A 65 2.49 0.49 0.97
C ALA A 65 1.23 -0.32 0.62
N GLY A 66 1.33 -1.11 -0.44
CA GLY A 66 0.27 -1.96 -0.96
C GLY A 66 0.79 -3.32 -1.43
N PRO A 67 -0.09 -4.30 -1.64
CA PRO A 67 0.31 -5.59 -2.20
C PRO A 67 0.74 -5.43 -3.66
N ASN A 68 1.67 -6.27 -4.10
CA ASN A 68 2.10 -6.30 -5.48
C ASN A 68 0.95 -6.73 -6.41
N LEU A 69 0.37 -5.76 -7.10
CA LEU A 69 -0.77 -5.99 -7.97
C LEU A 69 -0.47 -6.89 -9.17
N PHE A 70 0.79 -6.95 -9.62
CA PHE A 70 1.18 -7.86 -10.71
C PHE A 70 1.05 -9.34 -10.31
N GLN A 71 1.05 -9.64 -9.02
CA GLN A 71 0.88 -11.00 -8.52
C GLN A 71 -0.58 -11.41 -8.31
N ILE A 72 -1.48 -10.43 -8.17
CA ILE A 72 -2.87 -10.71 -7.75
C ILE A 72 -3.93 -10.23 -8.75
N TYR A 73 -3.60 -9.31 -9.64
CA TYR A 73 -4.54 -8.81 -10.64
C TYR A 73 -4.21 -9.40 -12.02
N PRO A 74 -5.18 -9.80 -12.83
CA PRO A 74 -6.63 -9.79 -12.56
C PRO A 74 -7.16 -11.08 -11.90
N GLU A 75 -6.31 -12.07 -11.63
CA GLU A 75 -6.70 -13.45 -11.33
C GLU A 75 -7.43 -13.57 -9.97
N TYR A 76 -6.88 -12.96 -8.94
CA TYR A 76 -7.45 -12.98 -7.58
C TYR A 76 -8.24 -11.72 -7.27
N LEU A 77 -7.77 -10.57 -7.74
CA LEU A 77 -8.43 -9.28 -7.61
C LEU A 77 -9.10 -8.91 -8.94
N THR A 78 -10.36 -9.27 -9.10
CA THR A 78 -11.11 -9.04 -10.34
C THR A 78 -11.70 -7.63 -10.46
N ASP A 79 -12.04 -6.99 -9.33
CA ASP A 79 -12.58 -5.63 -9.28
C ASP A 79 -11.56 -4.64 -8.71
N PRO A 80 -10.95 -3.78 -9.54
CA PRO A 80 -10.01 -2.76 -9.08
C PRO A 80 -10.61 -1.76 -8.09
N MET A 81 -11.93 -1.60 -8.03
CA MET A 81 -12.60 -0.68 -7.10
C MET A 81 -12.42 -1.07 -5.64
N VAL A 82 -12.07 -2.32 -5.35
CA VAL A 82 -11.73 -2.79 -3.99
C VAL A 82 -10.52 -2.06 -3.39
N ILE A 83 -9.63 -1.52 -4.24
CA ILE A 83 -8.46 -0.73 -3.83
C ILE A 83 -8.88 0.56 -3.11
N PHE A 84 -10.06 1.11 -3.44
CA PHE A 84 -10.48 2.42 -2.99
C PHE A 84 -11.52 2.36 -1.87
N CYS A 85 -11.24 3.05 -0.77
CA CYS A 85 -12.23 3.25 0.28
C CYS A 85 -13.14 4.45 -0.06
N PRO A 86 -14.47 4.32 -0.04
CA PRO A 86 -15.38 5.43 -0.30
C PRO A 86 -15.26 6.62 0.67
N SER A 87 -14.62 6.43 1.83
CA SER A 87 -14.33 7.50 2.79
C SER A 87 -13.00 8.20 2.53
N THR A 88 -12.24 7.79 1.52
CA THR A 88 -10.97 8.44 1.18
C THR A 88 -11.19 9.85 0.67
N ALA A 89 -10.39 10.79 1.15
CA ALA A 89 -10.37 12.15 0.61
C ALA A 89 -9.93 12.14 -0.86
N ASP A 90 -10.56 12.97 -1.69
CA ASP A 90 -10.31 13.04 -3.13
C ASP A 90 -10.39 11.67 -3.84
N LEU A 91 -11.41 10.89 -3.52
CA LEU A 91 -11.61 9.56 -4.13
C LEU A 91 -11.62 9.63 -5.66
N GLY A 92 -12.27 10.64 -6.25
CA GLY A 92 -12.34 10.83 -7.70
C GLY A 92 -10.95 10.97 -8.34
N GLY A 93 -10.13 11.87 -7.81
CA GLY A 93 -8.77 12.07 -8.31
C GLY A 93 -7.87 10.85 -8.13
N LYS A 94 -8.11 10.04 -7.08
CA LYS A 94 -7.37 8.77 -6.88
C LYS A 94 -7.78 7.70 -7.88
N ILE A 95 -9.07 7.58 -8.17
CA ILE A 95 -9.58 6.67 -9.20
C ILE A 95 -9.06 7.08 -10.58
N ASP A 96 -9.04 8.38 -10.89
CA ASP A 96 -8.53 8.87 -12.18
C ASP A 96 -7.03 8.61 -12.36
N LYS A 97 -6.25 8.65 -11.28
CA LYS A 97 -4.83 8.27 -11.30
C LYS A 97 -4.61 6.77 -11.55
N ALA A 98 -5.59 5.93 -11.24
CA ALA A 98 -5.54 4.50 -11.50
C ALA A 98 -5.97 4.14 -12.93
N LYS A 99 -6.26 5.12 -13.76
CA LYS A 99 -6.61 4.96 -15.17
C LYS A 99 -5.51 5.56 -16.04
N ASP A 100 -5.34 5.02 -17.23
CA ASP A 100 -4.29 5.43 -18.17
C ASP A 100 -4.71 6.58 -19.12
N GLY A 101 -5.68 7.38 -18.73
CA GLY A 101 -6.29 8.42 -19.55
C GLY A 101 -7.51 7.94 -20.35
N THR A 102 -7.90 6.68 -20.18
CA THR A 102 -9.12 6.06 -20.68
C THR A 102 -10.10 5.80 -19.54
N THR A 103 -11.17 5.06 -19.83
CA THR A 103 -12.08 4.57 -18.80
C THR A 103 -11.58 3.29 -18.13
N GLU A 104 -10.52 2.69 -18.63
CA GLU A 104 -9.99 1.41 -18.17
C GLU A 104 -8.98 1.59 -17.03
N PHE A 105 -9.06 0.70 -16.05
CA PHE A 105 -8.09 0.64 -14.96
C PHE A 105 -6.78 0.03 -15.48
N CYS A 106 -5.67 0.68 -15.13
CA CYS A 106 -4.33 0.23 -15.49
C CYS A 106 -3.57 -0.41 -14.31
N VAL A 107 -4.23 -0.65 -13.20
CA VAL A 107 -3.64 -1.34 -12.05
C VAL A 107 -3.12 -2.72 -12.45
N GLY A 108 -1.89 -3.04 -12.08
CA GLY A 108 -1.26 -4.32 -12.43
C GLY A 108 -0.74 -4.42 -13.86
N TYR A 109 -0.85 -3.39 -14.68
CA TYR A 109 -0.29 -3.36 -16.02
C TYR A 109 0.91 -2.41 -16.12
N ASN A 110 1.89 -2.82 -16.91
CA ASN A 110 3.06 -2.00 -17.21
C ASN A 110 2.72 -1.03 -18.35
N HIS A 111 1.78 -0.13 -18.11
CA HIS A 111 1.36 0.87 -19.06
C HIS A 111 2.39 1.99 -19.21
N ASN A 112 2.39 2.66 -20.38
CA ASN A 112 3.24 3.81 -20.67
C ASN A 112 3.08 4.98 -19.66
N ASN A 113 2.00 5.00 -18.89
CA ASN A 113 1.79 5.92 -17.77
C ASN A 113 2.47 5.48 -16.45
N GLY A 114 3.21 4.39 -16.50
CA GLY A 114 4.18 3.91 -15.53
C GLY A 114 3.73 3.98 -14.07
N GLY A 115 4.41 4.80 -13.30
CA GLY A 115 4.23 4.86 -11.87
C GLY A 115 2.87 5.35 -11.35
N LYS A 116 2.00 5.98 -12.16
CA LYS A 116 0.70 6.47 -11.66
C LYS A 116 -0.29 5.34 -11.42
N CYS A 117 -0.34 4.37 -12.34
CA CYS A 117 -1.24 3.22 -12.23
C CYS A 117 -0.88 2.32 -11.05
N ALA A 118 0.40 2.03 -10.89
CA ALA A 118 0.90 1.18 -9.82
C ALA A 118 0.69 1.82 -8.45
N ARG A 119 0.95 3.13 -8.31
CA ARG A 119 0.79 3.89 -7.06
C ARG A 119 -0.64 4.07 -6.57
N ALA A 120 -1.63 3.58 -7.31
CA ALA A 120 -3.00 3.61 -6.85
C ALA A 120 -3.27 2.64 -5.69
N VAL A 121 -2.44 1.62 -5.51
CA VAL A 121 -2.69 0.52 -4.57
C VAL A 121 -2.68 0.96 -3.11
N ASP A 122 -1.89 1.94 -2.73
CA ASP A 122 -1.81 2.47 -1.37
C ASP A 122 -2.71 3.70 -1.12
N SER A 123 -3.57 4.01 -2.10
CA SER A 123 -4.42 5.20 -2.06
C SER A 123 -5.39 5.25 -0.88
N SER A 124 -5.79 4.11 -0.35
CA SER A 124 -6.82 4.01 0.69
C SER A 124 -6.50 3.04 1.81
N TYR A 125 -5.69 2.03 1.56
CA TYR A 125 -5.33 0.98 2.50
C TYR A 125 -3.82 0.77 2.48
N ALA A 126 -3.24 0.45 3.64
CA ALA A 126 -1.84 0.08 3.74
C ALA A 126 -1.71 -1.44 3.89
N TYR A 127 -0.74 -2.02 3.21
CA TYR A 127 -0.38 -3.42 3.29
C TYR A 127 1.13 -3.55 3.43
N LEU A 128 1.59 -4.23 4.47
CA LEU A 128 3.01 -4.37 4.78
C LEU A 128 3.57 -5.77 4.47
N GLY A 129 2.72 -6.72 4.08
CA GLY A 129 3.14 -8.08 3.75
C GLY A 129 3.52 -8.96 4.94
N TRP A 130 3.36 -8.47 6.16
CA TRP A 130 3.66 -9.18 7.41
C TRP A 130 2.52 -9.11 8.40
N VAL A 131 2.48 -10.11 9.29
CA VAL A 131 1.63 -10.07 10.48
C VAL A 131 2.40 -9.37 11.59
N LEU A 132 1.83 -8.28 12.11
CA LEU A 132 2.37 -7.53 13.24
C LEU A 132 1.53 -7.85 14.47
N ASP A 133 1.93 -8.87 15.23
CA ASP A 133 1.20 -9.40 16.38
C ASP A 133 1.80 -9.00 17.74
N GLN A 134 2.96 -8.34 17.73
CA GLN A 134 3.70 -7.87 18.90
C GLN A 134 3.92 -6.35 18.85
N THR A 135 2.87 -5.59 18.53
CA THR A 135 2.94 -4.12 18.42
C THR A 135 2.14 -3.40 19.49
N ASP A 136 1.84 -4.08 20.59
CA ASP A 136 1.17 -3.47 21.72
C ASP A 136 2.14 -2.60 22.57
N TYR A 137 1.58 -1.88 23.55
CA TYR A 137 2.36 -0.97 24.40
C TYR A 137 3.32 -1.68 25.38
N THR A 138 3.22 -3.00 25.51
CA THR A 138 4.11 -3.81 26.36
C THR A 138 5.29 -4.39 25.57
N SER A 139 5.24 -4.33 24.24
CA SER A 139 6.28 -4.84 23.38
C SER A 139 7.50 -3.88 23.36
N PRO A 140 8.73 -4.42 23.23
CA PRO A 140 9.92 -3.59 23.25
C PRO A 140 9.96 -2.61 22.09
N ASN A 141 10.64 -1.48 22.30
CA ASN A 141 10.93 -0.48 21.28
C ASN A 141 12.39 -0.55 20.84
N VAL A 142 12.65 -0.04 19.65
CA VAL A 142 13.98 0.20 19.09
C VAL A 142 14.09 1.63 18.57
N THR A 143 15.27 2.21 18.62
CA THR A 143 15.50 3.55 18.09
C THR A 143 15.58 3.51 16.55
N LEU A 144 15.07 4.54 15.89
CA LEU A 144 15.17 4.66 14.42
C LEU A 144 16.62 4.65 13.93
N GLY A 145 17.54 5.20 14.72
CA GLY A 145 18.97 5.18 14.40
C GLY A 145 19.61 3.80 14.40
N SER A 146 18.97 2.78 15.01
CA SER A 146 19.45 1.40 14.97
C SER A 146 19.04 0.64 13.69
N LEU A 147 18.18 1.24 12.86
CA LEU A 147 17.59 0.65 11.67
C LEU A 147 18.36 1.10 10.42
N THR A 148 19.48 0.42 10.11
CA THR A 148 20.39 0.79 9.02
C THR A 148 19.74 0.84 7.64
N GLY A 149 18.89 -0.15 7.31
CA GLY A 149 18.15 -0.17 6.04
C GLY A 149 17.21 1.02 5.87
N LEU A 150 16.62 1.50 6.96
CA LEU A 150 15.78 2.69 6.93
C LEU A 150 16.61 3.96 6.68
N SER A 151 17.79 4.10 7.28
CA SER A 151 18.66 5.24 7.08
C SER A 151 19.16 5.35 5.63
N ASP A 152 19.45 4.22 5.00
CA ASP A 152 19.88 4.17 3.60
C ASP A 152 18.79 4.69 2.66
N ILE A 153 17.55 4.29 2.87
CA ILE A 153 16.42 4.78 2.08
C ILE A 153 16.12 6.25 2.33
N ILE A 154 16.12 6.69 3.59
CA ILE A 154 15.86 8.10 3.91
C ILE A 154 16.89 9.02 3.23
N SER A 155 18.15 8.57 3.09
CA SER A 155 19.17 9.32 2.37
C SER A 155 18.81 9.59 0.89
N MET A 156 17.93 8.79 0.29
CA MET A 156 17.41 8.98 -1.07
C MET A 156 16.31 10.05 -1.15
N PHE A 157 15.78 10.48 -0.02
CA PHE A 157 14.69 11.47 0.07
C PHE A 157 15.13 12.68 0.89
N PRO A 158 15.79 13.67 0.27
CA PRO A 158 16.40 14.79 0.99
C PRO A 158 15.43 15.66 1.79
N ASP A 159 14.15 15.60 1.48
CA ASP A 159 13.10 16.35 2.18
C ASP A 159 12.55 15.60 3.41
N VAL A 160 13.02 14.37 3.67
CA VAL A 160 12.59 13.55 4.81
C VAL A 160 13.67 13.57 5.88
N THR A 161 13.35 14.13 7.04
CA THR A 161 14.23 14.10 8.22
C THR A 161 13.58 13.23 9.29
N ILE A 162 14.34 12.29 9.85
CA ILE A 162 13.96 11.56 11.05
C ILE A 162 14.92 11.92 12.19
N ASN A 163 14.40 11.89 13.41
CA ASN A 163 15.25 11.98 14.58
C ASN A 163 15.71 10.55 14.95
N PRO A 164 17.03 10.27 14.91
CA PRO A 164 17.56 8.94 15.20
C PRO A 164 17.23 8.42 16.61
N ALA A 165 16.91 9.34 17.53
CA ALA A 165 16.54 8.99 18.91
C ALA A 165 15.06 8.60 19.08
N ASP A 166 14.22 8.84 18.07
CA ASP A 166 12.82 8.44 18.12
C ASP A 166 12.71 6.92 18.17
N GLU A 167 11.75 6.43 18.95
CA GLU A 167 11.51 5.02 19.14
C GLU A 167 10.30 4.53 18.35
N VAL A 168 10.42 3.32 17.83
CA VAL A 168 9.33 2.57 17.21
C VAL A 168 9.26 1.17 17.81
N ASN A 169 8.08 0.55 17.74
CA ASN A 169 7.92 -0.83 18.17
C ASN A 169 8.95 -1.73 17.47
N ALA A 170 9.61 -2.62 18.21
CA ALA A 170 10.71 -3.44 17.73
C ALA A 170 10.29 -4.35 16.57
N GLN A 171 9.15 -5.01 16.65
CA GLN A 171 8.67 -5.86 15.55
C GLN A 171 8.46 -5.06 14.27
N PHE A 172 7.81 -3.91 14.37
CA PHE A 172 7.61 -3.02 13.23
C PHE A 172 8.95 -2.49 12.68
N GLY A 173 9.82 -1.99 13.57
CA GLY A 173 11.11 -1.45 13.20
C GLY A 173 12.00 -2.49 12.50
N TRP A 174 12.16 -3.69 13.07
CA TRP A 174 12.96 -4.75 12.47
C TRP A 174 12.36 -5.27 11.17
N THR A 175 11.03 -5.37 11.07
CA THR A 175 10.35 -5.77 9.83
C THR A 175 10.62 -4.75 8.73
N LEU A 176 10.47 -3.47 9.04
CA LEU A 176 10.76 -2.38 8.10
C LEU A 176 12.24 -2.36 7.70
N ASN A 177 13.16 -2.50 8.65
CA ASN A 177 14.60 -2.55 8.38
C ASN A 177 14.98 -3.74 7.49
N SER A 178 14.40 -4.91 7.72
CA SER A 178 14.64 -6.10 6.88
C SER A 178 14.13 -5.90 5.45
N LEU A 179 12.98 -5.24 5.28
CA LEU A 179 12.45 -4.91 3.97
C LEU A 179 13.34 -3.94 3.21
N LEU A 180 13.81 -2.91 3.92
CA LEU A 180 14.53 -1.78 3.36
C LEU A 180 16.05 -1.98 3.31
N ASN A 181 16.54 -3.16 3.65
CA ASN A 181 17.95 -3.51 3.52
C ASN A 181 18.38 -3.45 2.05
N ALA A 182 19.57 -2.90 1.79
CA ALA A 182 20.11 -2.67 0.44
C ALA A 182 20.17 -3.94 -0.42
N GLU A 183 20.45 -5.11 0.18
CA GLU A 183 20.44 -6.39 -0.54
C GLU A 183 19.04 -6.75 -1.05
N ASN A 184 18.01 -6.57 -0.20
CA ASN A 184 16.63 -6.84 -0.56
C ASN A 184 16.13 -5.84 -1.62
N ILE A 185 16.49 -4.58 -1.49
CA ILE A 185 16.13 -3.53 -2.46
C ILE A 185 16.85 -3.77 -3.78
N GLY A 186 18.15 -4.09 -3.78
CA GLY A 186 18.89 -4.45 -4.97
C GLY A 186 18.23 -5.63 -5.72
N ALA A 187 17.89 -6.68 -5.02
CA ALA A 187 17.20 -7.83 -5.60
C ALA A 187 15.80 -7.48 -6.16
N LEU A 188 15.08 -6.57 -5.52
CA LEU A 188 13.75 -6.11 -5.96
C LEU A 188 13.81 -5.14 -7.14
N LEU A 189 14.86 -4.34 -7.24
CA LEU A 189 15.05 -3.37 -8.31
C LEU A 189 15.76 -3.95 -9.54
N GLY A 190 16.16 -5.23 -9.51
CA GLY A 190 16.69 -5.94 -10.66
C GLY A 190 18.14 -5.53 -11.02
N SER A 191 18.93 -5.15 -10.04
CA SER A 191 20.39 -4.91 -10.19
C SER A 191 21.17 -6.20 -10.20
#